data_921d35d4aecd86385dbe9ab837683765
#
_entry.id   921d35d4aecd86385dbe9ab837683765
#
_cell.length_a   1.000
_cell.length_b   1.000
_cell.length_c   1.000
_cell.angle_alpha   90.00
_cell.angle_beta   90.00
_cell.angle_gamma   90.00
#
_symmetry.space_group_name_H-M   'P 1'
#
loop_
_entity.id
_entity.type
_entity.pdbx_description
1 polymer ?
#
loop_
_entity_poly.entity_id
_entity_poly.type
_entity_poly.pdbx_seq_one_letter_code
_entity_poly.pdbx_strand_id
1 'polypeptide(L)'
;MSKGIAKILSGLLVFGMVAGLVPAAPGGIVHAKAAEISEQDVTAAENSEHKHCVCGTGKLSVEGHKHDEEQIWIGISNFSDIKGDGNYYLKQDVKLEEKWKCEYRVNLCLNGHSITRTNENPDSHPAQNAVIYIDTNAMFTLTDCKENGIIKHEAENTGAGVYNSEGYFIMYNGMISKSSCGVINAGDFNMYGGTISGNTNKNTYRYGGGVYVDTKHIFKMYGGTISQNTAARGGGVYVHKQGEFQMYDGLISGNKADYGGGVYNSNTFYMSGGNITNNTSKTSGGGVYNEAGTFDMSGGTITGNTSNQYGGGVFKASGNFTMSGGEISNNTAATQGGGVSNLNDTFTMSDGTTISGNKAMYGGGVYNTGRFDILGGMITGNQSDKAGGGVFLSSGNTITLKNTAIIIENTVGDNINNNLYLGSNITVQTESLTDKACIGVTTKETPKENSPVTITSDAASAEYFRADNSAYEIGTDAVAGVVLKCKEKLPIVPDPVPNRFTYDETEHAGIELGENYTVASGTNSA
;
A
#
# COMPACT_ATOMS: atom_id res chain seq x y z
N MET A 1 18.12 -26.51 -43.37
CA MET A 1 16.86 -26.01 -42.85
C MET A 1 17.08 -25.61 -41.41
N SER A 2 16.98 -24.33 -41.12
CA SER A 2 17.52 -23.70 -39.94
C SER A 2 16.64 -23.97 -38.70
N LYS A 3 17.30 -24.01 -37.53
CA LYS A 3 16.67 -24.19 -36.22
C LYS A 3 15.63 -23.08 -35.88
N GLY A 4 15.50 -22.03 -36.69
CA GLY A 4 14.54 -20.95 -36.53
C GLY A 4 13.11 -21.28 -36.93
N ILE A 5 12.95 -22.06 -37.98
CA ILE A 5 11.62 -22.43 -38.51
C ILE A 5 10.89 -23.39 -37.53
N ALA A 6 11.62 -24.25 -36.83
CA ALA A 6 11.04 -25.17 -35.86
C ALA A 6 10.48 -24.45 -34.60
N LYS A 7 11.03 -23.26 -34.22
CA LYS A 7 10.52 -22.48 -33.07
C LYS A 7 9.25 -21.70 -33.40
N ILE A 8 9.09 -21.23 -34.63
CA ILE A 8 7.87 -20.53 -35.05
C ILE A 8 6.69 -21.48 -35.13
N LEU A 9 6.93 -22.73 -35.60
CA LEU A 9 5.89 -23.75 -35.63
C LEU A 9 5.46 -24.27 -34.25
N SER A 10 6.38 -24.31 -33.27
CA SER A 10 6.03 -24.71 -31.91
C SER A 10 5.21 -23.62 -31.14
N GLY A 11 5.42 -22.33 -31.42
CA GLY A 11 4.64 -21.24 -30.87
C GLY A 11 3.19 -21.18 -31.36
N LEU A 12 2.97 -21.48 -32.65
CA LEU A 12 1.61 -21.49 -33.20
C LEU A 12 0.80 -22.74 -32.75
N LEU A 13 1.46 -23.88 -32.47
CA LEU A 13 0.76 -25.06 -31.98
C LEU A 13 0.26 -24.93 -30.53
N VAL A 14 0.94 -24.15 -29.70
CA VAL A 14 0.53 -23.93 -28.29
C VAL A 14 -0.68 -22.99 -28.18
N PHE A 15 -0.84 -22.03 -29.09
CA PHE A 15 -2.01 -21.14 -29.09
C PHE A 15 -3.28 -21.80 -29.66
N GLY A 16 -3.16 -22.85 -30.48
CA GLY A 16 -4.29 -23.58 -31.05
C GLY A 16 -4.97 -24.60 -30.11
N MET A 17 -4.34 -24.94 -28.98
CA MET A 17 -4.88 -25.98 -28.06
C MET A 17 -5.70 -25.43 -26.87
N VAL A 18 -5.78 -24.15 -26.67
CA VAL A 18 -6.53 -23.57 -25.52
C VAL A 18 -7.94 -23.05 -25.88
N ALA A 19 -8.27 -22.99 -27.16
CA ALA A 19 -9.57 -22.51 -27.64
C ALA A 19 -10.46 -23.61 -28.22
N GLY A 20 -10.80 -24.67 -27.46
CA GLY A 20 -11.68 -25.67 -28.02
C GLY A 20 -12.09 -26.81 -27.11
N LEU A 21 -12.85 -26.53 -26.08
CA LEU A 21 -13.72 -27.51 -25.44
C LEU A 21 -15.17 -27.08 -25.59
N VAL A 22 -15.73 -27.33 -26.75
CA VAL A 22 -17.18 -27.43 -26.98
C VAL A 22 -17.46 -28.92 -27.24
N PRO A 23 -18.39 -29.56 -26.53
CA PRO A 23 -18.70 -30.96 -26.75
C PRO A 23 -19.36 -31.12 -28.12
N ALA A 24 -18.69 -31.87 -29.03
CA ALA A 24 -19.23 -32.23 -30.31
C ALA A 24 -20.08 -33.52 -30.21
N ALA A 25 -21.22 -33.48 -30.87
CA ALA A 25 -22.05 -34.66 -31.12
C ALA A 25 -21.29 -35.72 -31.99
N PRO A 26 -21.63 -37.01 -31.92
CA PRO A 26 -20.83 -38.06 -32.50
C PRO A 26 -20.95 -38.10 -34.04
N GLY A 27 -19.81 -38.01 -34.71
CA GLY A 27 -19.67 -38.35 -36.12
C GLY A 27 -19.01 -37.28 -36.97
N GLY A 28 -17.71 -37.44 -37.23
CA GLY A 28 -17.01 -36.72 -38.29
C GLY A 28 -15.63 -36.22 -37.92
N ILE A 29 -14.59 -36.92 -38.32
CA ILE A 29 -13.20 -36.43 -38.25
C ILE A 29 -13.03 -35.40 -39.38
N VAL A 30 -12.90 -34.11 -38.99
CA VAL A 30 -12.54 -33.05 -39.94
C VAL A 30 -11.01 -32.96 -39.95
N HIS A 31 -10.36 -33.40 -41.02
CA HIS A 31 -8.96 -33.12 -41.27
C HIS A 31 -8.81 -31.65 -41.63
N ALA A 32 -8.25 -30.84 -40.72
CA ALA A 32 -7.79 -29.49 -41.05
C ALA A 32 -6.57 -29.62 -41.98
N LYS A 33 -6.70 -29.17 -43.23
CA LYS A 33 -5.60 -29.07 -44.19
C LYS A 33 -4.69 -27.91 -43.71
N ALA A 34 -3.45 -28.22 -43.37
CA ALA A 34 -2.44 -27.19 -43.12
C ALA A 34 -2.30 -26.32 -44.37
N ALA A 35 -2.51 -25.01 -44.25
CA ALA A 35 -2.20 -24.09 -45.33
C ALA A 35 -0.68 -24.05 -45.50
N GLU A 36 -0.19 -24.33 -46.69
CA GLU A 36 1.20 -24.12 -47.07
C GLU A 36 1.45 -22.61 -47.13
N ILE A 37 2.25 -22.13 -46.19
CA ILE A 37 2.73 -20.72 -46.20
C ILE A 37 3.81 -20.67 -47.29
N SER A 38 3.60 -19.88 -48.33
CA SER A 38 4.58 -19.69 -49.42
C SER A 38 5.79 -18.89 -48.90
N GLU A 39 6.97 -19.11 -49.52
CA GLU A 39 8.18 -18.33 -49.21
C GLU A 39 7.98 -16.79 -49.43
N GLN A 40 6.98 -16.38 -50.23
CA GLN A 40 6.63 -14.99 -50.43
C GLN A 40 5.93 -14.37 -49.20
N ASP A 41 5.19 -15.14 -48.41
CA ASP A 41 4.53 -14.65 -47.20
C ASP A 41 5.53 -14.39 -46.05
N VAL A 42 6.65 -15.15 -46.02
CA VAL A 42 7.71 -14.94 -45.02
C VAL A 42 8.54 -13.68 -45.34
N THR A 43 8.76 -13.36 -46.64
CA THR A 43 9.47 -12.15 -47.07
C THR A 43 8.61 -10.89 -46.89
N ALA A 44 7.30 -10.99 -47.01
CA ALA A 44 6.38 -9.89 -46.76
C ALA A 44 6.32 -9.50 -45.27
N ALA A 45 6.47 -10.47 -44.36
CA ALA A 45 6.51 -10.21 -42.90
C ALA A 45 7.82 -9.53 -42.44
N GLU A 46 8.92 -9.73 -43.17
CA GLU A 46 10.22 -9.06 -42.89
C GLU A 46 10.30 -7.61 -43.35
N ASN A 47 9.41 -7.18 -44.25
CA ASN A 47 9.35 -5.81 -44.80
C ASN A 47 8.16 -4.99 -44.26
N SER A 48 7.40 -5.47 -43.27
CA SER A 48 6.37 -4.67 -42.67
C SER A 48 7.00 -3.49 -41.90
N GLU A 49 6.62 -2.26 -42.24
CA GLU A 49 7.02 -1.08 -41.48
C GLU A 49 6.61 -1.24 -40.02
N HIS A 50 7.56 -1.00 -39.09
CA HIS A 50 7.28 -1.04 -37.65
C HIS A 50 6.44 0.19 -37.30
N LYS A 51 5.17 -0.03 -37.04
CA LYS A 51 4.18 1.02 -36.78
C LYS A 51 3.42 0.75 -35.50
N HIS A 52 3.43 1.69 -34.58
CA HIS A 52 2.56 1.72 -33.39
C HIS A 52 2.59 3.13 -32.78
N CYS A 53 1.67 3.42 -31.84
CA CYS A 53 1.75 4.67 -31.08
C CYS A 53 2.97 4.68 -30.16
N VAL A 54 3.39 5.85 -29.72
CA VAL A 54 4.53 6.00 -28.81
C VAL A 54 4.32 5.29 -27.47
N CYS A 55 3.09 5.18 -27.03
CA CYS A 55 2.71 4.45 -25.81
C CYS A 55 2.76 2.92 -25.93
N GLY A 56 3.09 2.37 -27.10
CA GLY A 56 3.04 0.92 -27.35
C GLY A 56 1.61 0.42 -27.64
N THR A 57 1.41 -0.91 -27.53
CA THR A 57 0.11 -1.56 -27.84
C THR A 57 -0.86 -1.55 -26.65
N GLY A 58 -0.44 -1.08 -25.47
CA GLY A 58 -1.24 -1.08 -24.25
C GLY A 58 -2.36 -0.05 -24.27
N LYS A 59 -3.56 -0.43 -23.84
CA LYS A 59 -4.65 0.50 -23.57
C LYS A 59 -4.36 1.23 -22.26
N LEU A 60 -3.68 2.35 -22.30
CA LEU A 60 -3.54 3.21 -21.13
C LEU A 60 -4.81 4.03 -20.96
N SER A 61 -5.53 3.79 -19.87
CA SER A 61 -6.75 4.54 -19.50
C SER A 61 -6.43 5.84 -18.75
N VAL A 62 -5.39 6.55 -19.16
CA VAL A 62 -5.04 7.84 -18.53
C VAL A 62 -5.90 8.94 -19.16
N GLU A 63 -6.65 9.66 -18.34
CA GLU A 63 -7.47 10.78 -18.78
C GLU A 63 -6.62 11.81 -19.54
N GLY A 64 -7.00 12.09 -20.79
CA GLY A 64 -6.27 12.98 -21.68
C GLY A 64 -5.19 12.33 -22.56
N HIS A 65 -4.87 11.03 -22.37
CA HIS A 65 -3.99 10.31 -23.28
C HIS A 65 -4.77 9.90 -24.54
N LYS A 66 -4.44 10.53 -25.68
CA LYS A 66 -4.93 10.08 -26.98
C LYS A 66 -3.94 9.06 -27.52
N HIS A 67 -4.43 7.91 -27.98
CA HIS A 67 -3.64 7.05 -28.84
C HIS A 67 -3.43 7.82 -30.15
N ASP A 68 -2.26 8.46 -30.26
CA ASP A 68 -1.88 9.19 -31.46
C ASP A 68 -1.84 8.23 -32.64
N GLU A 69 -1.93 8.81 -33.86
CA GLU A 69 -1.79 8.07 -35.11
C GLU A 69 -0.55 7.18 -35.06
N GLU A 70 -0.62 6.00 -35.67
CA GLU A 70 0.52 5.09 -35.78
C GLU A 70 1.74 5.83 -36.32
N GLN A 71 2.79 5.87 -35.50
CA GLN A 71 4.06 6.51 -35.91
C GLN A 71 4.94 5.51 -36.63
N ILE A 72 5.70 6.01 -37.61
CA ILE A 72 6.74 5.21 -38.28
C ILE A 72 8.00 5.24 -37.43
N TRP A 73 8.58 4.09 -37.19
CA TRP A 73 9.75 3.88 -36.35
C TRP A 73 10.96 3.48 -37.19
N ILE A 74 12.13 4.05 -36.90
CA ILE A 74 13.39 3.76 -37.56
C ILE A 74 14.07 2.61 -36.82
N GLY A 75 14.32 1.49 -37.53
CA GLY A 75 15.01 0.34 -36.97
C GLY A 75 16.51 0.59 -36.81
N ILE A 76 17.01 0.41 -35.58
CA ILE A 76 18.42 0.57 -35.25
C ILE A 76 19.03 -0.76 -34.78
N SER A 77 20.29 -0.96 -35.09
CA SER A 77 21.09 -2.08 -34.60
C SER A 77 22.07 -1.65 -33.51
N ASN A 78 22.40 -0.36 -33.47
CA ASN A 78 23.27 0.27 -32.46
C ASN A 78 22.76 1.66 -32.12
N PHE A 79 23.12 2.17 -30.96
CA PHE A 79 22.78 3.55 -30.56
C PHE A 79 23.51 4.63 -31.37
N SER A 80 24.61 4.29 -32.01
CA SER A 80 25.26 5.17 -33.00
C SER A 80 24.42 5.46 -34.23
N ASP A 81 23.34 4.71 -34.47
CA ASP A 81 22.39 4.92 -35.56
C ASP A 81 21.43 6.09 -35.26
N ILE A 82 21.26 6.45 -33.96
CA ILE A 82 20.46 7.60 -33.53
C ILE A 82 21.23 8.89 -33.85
N LYS A 83 20.68 9.73 -34.73
CA LYS A 83 21.32 10.95 -35.22
C LYS A 83 20.60 12.25 -34.82
N GLY A 84 19.48 12.15 -34.09
CA GLY A 84 18.65 13.28 -33.69
C GLY A 84 17.33 12.85 -33.11
N ASP A 85 16.41 13.79 -33.05
CA ASP A 85 15.05 13.56 -32.60
C ASP A 85 14.34 12.50 -33.45
N GLY A 86 13.58 11.60 -32.86
CA GLY A 86 12.81 10.61 -33.62
C GLY A 86 12.32 9.41 -32.84
N ASN A 87 11.60 8.56 -33.56
CA ASN A 87 11.09 7.28 -33.06
C ASN A 87 11.99 6.16 -33.58
N TYR A 88 12.57 5.41 -32.66
CA TYR A 88 13.52 4.34 -32.94
C TYR A 88 13.08 3.03 -32.33
N TYR A 89 13.34 1.91 -33.01
CA TYR A 89 13.12 0.59 -32.42
C TYR A 89 14.35 -0.30 -32.57
N LEU A 90 14.56 -1.18 -31.61
CA LEU A 90 15.66 -2.14 -31.64
C LEU A 90 15.34 -3.28 -32.60
N LYS A 91 16.27 -3.59 -33.52
CA LYS A 91 16.23 -4.76 -34.39
C LYS A 91 16.84 -6.00 -33.75
N GLN A 92 17.65 -5.83 -32.70
CA GLN A 92 18.41 -6.85 -32.01
C GLN A 92 18.78 -6.42 -30.60
N ASP A 93 19.27 -7.35 -29.79
CA ASP A 93 19.89 -7.05 -28.50
C ASP A 93 21.12 -6.16 -28.68
N VAL A 94 21.25 -5.16 -27.82
CA VAL A 94 22.37 -4.19 -27.85
C VAL A 94 23.22 -4.35 -26.59
N LYS A 95 24.54 -4.49 -26.78
CA LYS A 95 25.52 -4.43 -25.70
C LYS A 95 26.25 -3.10 -25.73
N LEU A 96 26.38 -2.47 -24.55
CA LEU A 96 27.03 -1.18 -24.35
C LEU A 96 28.23 -1.35 -23.44
N GLU A 97 29.42 -1.00 -23.90
CA GLU A 97 30.63 -0.92 -23.06
C GLU A 97 30.62 0.35 -22.21
N GLU A 98 29.99 1.43 -22.70
CA GLU A 98 29.80 2.69 -22.00
C GLU A 98 28.31 3.07 -21.97
N LYS A 99 27.94 4.01 -21.08
CA LYS A 99 26.58 4.52 -21.05
C LYS A 99 26.22 5.17 -22.37
N TRP A 100 25.02 4.90 -22.86
CA TRP A 100 24.50 5.72 -23.94
C TRP A 100 23.96 7.04 -23.38
N LYS A 101 24.43 8.15 -23.97
CA LYS A 101 24.02 9.51 -23.61
C LYS A 101 22.92 9.96 -24.58
N CYS A 102 21.71 10.13 -24.05
CA CYS A 102 20.59 10.70 -24.78
C CYS A 102 20.69 12.23 -24.73
N GLU A 103 20.95 12.86 -25.87
CA GLU A 103 21.07 14.32 -26.05
C GLU A 103 19.91 14.90 -26.84
N TYR A 104 18.99 14.07 -27.31
CA TYR A 104 17.89 14.41 -28.22
C TYR A 104 16.53 14.06 -27.59
N ARG A 105 15.46 14.32 -28.34
CA ARG A 105 14.13 13.80 -28.06
C ARG A 105 13.96 12.43 -28.73
N VAL A 106 14.20 11.38 -27.99
CA VAL A 106 14.20 10.00 -28.48
C VAL A 106 13.04 9.23 -27.89
N ASN A 107 12.18 8.70 -28.75
CA ASN A 107 11.25 7.66 -28.39
C ASN A 107 11.88 6.32 -28.81
N LEU A 108 12.12 5.41 -27.85
CA LEU A 108 12.75 4.13 -28.08
C LEU A 108 11.80 2.99 -27.75
N CYS A 109 11.47 2.19 -28.76
CA CYS A 109 10.79 0.90 -28.59
C CYS A 109 11.83 -0.22 -28.47
N LEU A 110 11.80 -0.97 -27.37
CA LEU A 110 12.69 -2.12 -27.20
C LEU A 110 12.36 -3.26 -28.16
N ASN A 111 11.13 -3.35 -28.65
CA ASN A 111 10.68 -4.38 -29.60
C ASN A 111 11.04 -5.82 -29.11
N GLY A 112 10.96 -6.03 -27.77
CA GLY A 112 11.30 -7.28 -27.11
C GLY A 112 12.81 -7.53 -26.93
N HIS A 113 13.66 -6.59 -27.30
CA HIS A 113 15.12 -6.75 -27.21
C HIS A 113 15.69 -6.15 -25.91
N SER A 114 16.91 -6.57 -25.60
CA SER A 114 17.63 -6.09 -24.42
C SER A 114 18.68 -5.03 -24.74
N ILE A 115 18.85 -4.07 -23.80
CA ILE A 115 20.00 -3.20 -23.72
C ILE A 115 20.79 -3.62 -22.50
N THR A 116 22.02 -4.09 -22.71
CA THR A 116 22.87 -4.62 -21.63
C THR A 116 24.17 -3.84 -21.55
N ARG A 117 24.47 -3.25 -20.38
CA ARG A 117 25.78 -2.68 -20.12
C ARG A 117 26.74 -3.76 -19.66
N THR A 118 27.96 -3.80 -20.25
CA THR A 118 28.91 -4.90 -20.05
C THR A 118 30.20 -4.47 -19.36
N ASN A 119 30.64 -3.22 -19.53
CA ASN A 119 31.85 -2.71 -18.89
C ASN A 119 31.47 -1.83 -17.70
N GLU A 120 31.72 -2.31 -16.50
CA GLU A 120 31.22 -1.74 -15.26
C GLU A 120 32.34 -1.56 -14.24
N ASN A 121 32.39 -0.38 -13.64
CA ASN A 121 33.25 -0.11 -12.49
C ASN A 121 32.40 -0.03 -11.22
N PRO A 122 32.37 -1.08 -10.38
CA PRO A 122 31.52 -1.12 -9.21
C PRO A 122 31.82 -0.01 -8.17
N ASP A 123 33.01 0.58 -8.21
CA ASP A 123 33.43 1.65 -7.30
C ASP A 123 33.02 3.04 -7.77
N SER A 124 32.49 3.18 -8.98
CA SER A 124 32.08 4.47 -9.51
C SER A 124 30.67 4.86 -9.05
N HIS A 125 30.39 6.17 -9.09
CA HIS A 125 29.05 6.68 -8.80
C HIS A 125 28.01 6.05 -9.76
N PRO A 126 26.83 5.66 -9.30
CA PRO A 126 25.82 4.99 -10.13
C PRO A 126 25.45 5.71 -11.44
N ALA A 127 25.53 7.04 -11.46
CA ALA A 127 25.32 7.84 -12.66
C ALA A 127 26.40 7.63 -13.75
N GLN A 128 27.64 7.32 -13.35
CA GLN A 128 28.72 7.05 -14.31
C GLN A 128 28.54 5.68 -14.96
N ASN A 129 27.98 4.74 -14.21
CA ASN A 129 27.67 3.39 -14.67
C ASN A 129 26.24 3.23 -15.18
N ALA A 130 25.48 4.30 -15.44
CA ALA A 130 24.15 4.18 -15.99
C ALA A 130 24.17 3.42 -17.33
N VAL A 131 23.14 2.61 -17.60
CA VAL A 131 22.95 2.04 -18.95
C VAL A 131 22.57 3.17 -19.90
N ILE A 132 21.56 3.95 -19.51
CA ILE A 132 21.08 5.12 -20.24
C ILE A 132 21.25 6.37 -19.38
N TYR A 133 21.87 7.39 -19.93
CA TYR A 133 22.03 8.70 -19.32
C TYR A 133 21.25 9.73 -20.13
N ILE A 134 20.25 10.34 -19.54
CA ILE A 134 19.45 11.40 -20.17
C ILE A 134 20.07 12.74 -19.79
N ASP A 135 20.52 13.49 -20.79
CA ASP A 135 21.16 14.77 -20.57
C ASP A 135 20.16 15.90 -20.30
N THR A 136 20.66 17.02 -19.83
CA THR A 136 19.89 18.24 -19.58
C THR A 136 19.06 18.63 -20.81
N ASN A 137 17.77 18.90 -20.64
CA ASN A 137 16.79 19.22 -21.66
C ASN A 137 16.51 18.11 -22.71
N ALA A 138 17.18 16.97 -22.66
CA ALA A 138 16.84 15.83 -23.50
C ALA A 138 15.51 15.18 -23.04
N MET A 139 14.81 14.53 -23.96
CA MET A 139 13.63 13.74 -23.65
C MET A 139 13.86 12.29 -24.08
N PHE A 140 13.72 11.37 -23.14
CA PHE A 140 13.78 9.95 -23.43
C PHE A 140 12.44 9.29 -23.10
N THR A 141 11.81 8.70 -24.10
CA THR A 141 10.60 7.90 -23.93
C THR A 141 10.93 6.44 -24.16
N LEU A 142 10.61 5.62 -23.17
CA LEU A 142 10.78 4.17 -23.24
C LEU A 142 9.44 3.47 -23.45
N THR A 143 9.38 2.63 -24.47
CA THR A 143 8.26 1.73 -24.72
C THR A 143 8.75 0.35 -25.19
N ASP A 144 7.86 -0.62 -25.23
CA ASP A 144 8.11 -1.97 -25.73
C ASP A 144 6.84 -2.59 -26.28
N CYS A 145 6.76 -2.77 -27.58
CA CYS A 145 5.57 -3.33 -28.23
C CYS A 145 5.46 -4.86 -28.10
N LYS A 146 6.51 -5.56 -27.63
CA LYS A 146 6.54 -7.02 -27.45
C LYS A 146 6.63 -7.48 -25.99
N GLU A 147 6.64 -6.54 -25.03
CA GLU A 147 6.55 -6.77 -23.58
C GLU A 147 7.69 -7.59 -22.94
N ASN A 148 8.75 -7.91 -23.68
CA ASN A 148 9.90 -8.67 -23.19
C ASN A 148 11.21 -7.87 -23.18
N GLY A 149 11.16 -6.62 -23.60
CA GLY A 149 12.33 -5.76 -23.69
C GLY A 149 12.83 -5.31 -22.32
N ILE A 150 14.16 -5.30 -22.16
CA ILE A 150 14.77 -5.06 -20.87
C ILE A 150 16.02 -4.17 -20.98
N ILE A 151 16.11 -3.19 -20.08
CA ILE A 151 17.33 -2.42 -19.81
C ILE A 151 17.98 -2.99 -18.56
N LYS A 152 19.25 -3.42 -18.65
CA LYS A 152 19.92 -4.11 -17.54
C LYS A 152 21.44 -3.94 -17.56
N HIS A 153 22.06 -4.31 -16.47
CA HIS A 153 23.50 -4.57 -16.37
C HIS A 153 23.80 -6.07 -16.58
N GLU A 154 24.99 -6.37 -17.08
CA GLU A 154 25.50 -7.75 -17.17
C GLU A 154 25.86 -8.26 -15.77
N ALA A 155 26.66 -7.48 -15.01
CA ALA A 155 26.91 -7.71 -13.60
C ALA A 155 25.79 -7.07 -12.75
N GLU A 156 25.20 -7.84 -11.87
CA GLU A 156 24.11 -7.36 -11.02
C GLU A 156 24.60 -6.29 -10.02
N ASN A 157 23.75 -5.31 -9.74
CA ASN A 157 23.93 -4.30 -8.69
C ASN A 157 25.02 -3.26 -8.95
N THR A 158 25.31 -3.01 -10.20
CA THR A 158 26.26 -1.98 -10.62
C THR A 158 25.59 -0.73 -11.13
N GLY A 159 25.62 0.32 -11.18
CA GLY A 159 25.05 1.51 -11.80
C GLY A 159 23.51 1.63 -11.79
N ALA A 160 23.04 2.66 -12.40
CA ALA A 160 21.61 2.88 -12.64
C ALA A 160 21.17 2.28 -13.99
N GLY A 161 19.95 1.75 -14.05
CA GLY A 161 19.34 1.39 -15.32
C GLY A 161 19.17 2.63 -16.20
N VAL A 162 18.52 3.66 -15.64
CA VAL A 162 18.39 5.00 -16.26
C VAL A 162 18.83 6.06 -15.25
N TYR A 163 19.67 6.98 -15.70
CA TYR A 163 20.01 8.19 -14.96
C TYR A 163 19.47 9.41 -15.72
N ASN A 164 18.47 10.07 -15.15
CA ASN A 164 17.89 11.29 -15.70
C ASN A 164 18.56 12.51 -15.07
N SER A 165 19.37 13.24 -15.85
CA SER A 165 20.13 14.42 -15.41
C SER A 165 19.49 15.69 -15.95
N GLU A 166 18.51 16.24 -15.22
CA GLU A 166 17.78 17.47 -15.58
C GLU A 166 17.04 17.38 -16.94
N GLY A 167 16.79 16.16 -17.43
CA GLY A 167 16.01 15.88 -18.64
C GLY A 167 14.59 15.40 -18.29
N TYR A 168 13.92 14.87 -19.32
CA TYR A 168 12.58 14.32 -19.22
C TYR A 168 12.61 12.82 -19.51
N PHE A 169 12.22 11.99 -18.54
CA PHE A 169 12.04 10.56 -18.74
C PHE A 169 10.56 10.21 -18.74
N ILE A 170 10.12 9.49 -19.77
CA ILE A 170 8.75 8.97 -19.88
C ILE A 170 8.84 7.45 -20.08
N MET A 171 8.11 6.69 -19.28
CA MET A 171 8.07 5.24 -19.40
C MET A 171 6.64 4.77 -19.62
N TYR A 172 6.38 4.21 -20.78
CA TYR A 172 5.08 3.59 -21.11
C TYR A 172 5.11 2.08 -20.97
N ASN A 173 6.22 1.42 -21.32
CA ASN A 173 6.36 -0.02 -21.22
C ASN A 173 7.86 -0.42 -21.20
N GLY A 174 8.13 -1.74 -21.15
CA GLY A 174 9.46 -2.32 -21.02
C GLY A 174 9.86 -2.54 -19.56
N MET A 175 11.02 -3.13 -19.36
CA MET A 175 11.53 -3.47 -18.02
C MET A 175 12.89 -2.83 -17.76
N ILE A 176 13.09 -2.34 -16.53
CA ILE A 176 14.40 -1.89 -16.01
C ILE A 176 14.77 -2.78 -14.82
N SER A 177 15.87 -3.52 -14.94
CA SER A 177 16.20 -4.56 -13.98
C SER A 177 17.71 -4.77 -13.81
N LYS A 178 18.11 -5.57 -12.81
CA LYS A 178 19.51 -5.97 -12.55
C LYS A 178 20.48 -4.80 -12.37
N SER A 179 20.00 -3.67 -11.92
CA SER A 179 20.77 -2.46 -11.64
C SER A 179 20.96 -2.27 -10.14
N SER A 180 21.85 -1.39 -9.71
CA SER A 180 21.90 -0.98 -8.31
C SER A 180 20.69 -0.13 -7.95
N CYS A 181 20.26 0.74 -8.85
CA CYS A 181 19.00 1.49 -8.80
C CYS A 181 18.37 1.44 -10.18
N GLY A 182 17.07 1.14 -10.26
CA GLY A 182 16.39 1.11 -11.55
C GLY A 182 16.46 2.45 -12.26
N VAL A 183 15.97 3.51 -11.60
CA VAL A 183 15.97 4.88 -12.12
C VAL A 183 16.51 5.84 -11.05
N ILE A 184 17.53 6.61 -11.39
CA ILE A 184 17.92 7.80 -10.62
C ILE A 184 17.35 9.01 -11.33
N ASN A 185 16.39 9.66 -10.69
CA ASN A 185 15.69 10.80 -11.25
C ASN A 185 16.19 12.12 -10.65
N ALA A 186 17.09 12.79 -11.36
CA ALA A 186 17.49 14.18 -11.15
C ALA A 186 16.97 15.07 -12.30
N GLY A 187 15.73 14.86 -12.71
CA GLY A 187 14.95 15.58 -13.73
C GLY A 187 13.46 15.31 -13.50
N ASP A 188 12.66 15.33 -14.55
CA ASP A 188 11.26 14.96 -14.52
C ASP A 188 11.06 13.50 -14.97
N PHE A 189 10.37 12.69 -14.19
CA PHE A 189 10.04 11.31 -14.54
C PHE A 189 8.54 11.07 -14.47
N ASN A 190 7.95 10.64 -15.58
CA ASN A 190 6.56 10.22 -15.68
C ASN A 190 6.48 8.74 -16.07
N MET A 191 5.91 7.91 -15.19
CA MET A 191 5.70 6.48 -15.44
C MET A 191 4.22 6.21 -15.67
N TYR A 192 3.88 5.87 -16.90
CA TYR A 192 2.52 5.49 -17.29
C TYR A 192 2.32 3.97 -17.29
N GLY A 193 3.40 3.21 -17.42
CA GLY A 193 3.40 1.77 -17.48
C GLY A 193 4.80 1.19 -17.39
N GLY A 194 4.94 -0.09 -17.72
CA GLY A 194 6.21 -0.81 -17.65
C GLY A 194 6.56 -1.30 -16.25
N THR A 195 7.76 -1.83 -16.09
CA THR A 195 8.20 -2.49 -14.86
C THR A 195 9.61 -2.09 -14.46
N ILE A 196 9.79 -1.67 -13.21
CA ILE A 196 11.10 -1.43 -12.58
C ILE A 196 11.27 -2.49 -11.48
N SER A 197 12.07 -3.54 -11.74
CA SER A 197 12.05 -4.72 -10.90
C SER A 197 13.40 -5.40 -10.73
N GLY A 198 13.62 -6.00 -9.55
CA GLY A 198 14.82 -6.80 -9.29
C GLY A 198 16.11 -5.98 -9.23
N ASN A 199 16.03 -4.70 -8.91
CA ASN A 199 17.17 -3.84 -8.72
C ASN A 199 17.62 -3.89 -7.25
N THR A 200 18.95 -3.91 -7.00
CA THR A 200 19.47 -4.07 -5.63
C THR A 200 20.56 -3.08 -5.34
N ASN A 201 20.28 -2.08 -4.51
CA ASN A 201 21.23 -1.05 -4.15
C ASN A 201 22.10 -1.50 -2.95
N LYS A 202 23.31 -1.96 -3.21
CA LYS A 202 24.32 -2.36 -2.22
C LYS A 202 25.39 -1.27 -2.00
N ASN A 203 25.34 -0.16 -2.72
CA ASN A 203 26.32 0.91 -2.67
C ASN A 203 26.33 1.62 -1.30
N THR A 204 27.36 2.44 -1.05
CA THR A 204 27.52 3.22 0.21
C THR A 204 26.29 4.07 0.53
N TYR A 205 25.64 4.65 -0.48
CA TYR A 205 24.39 5.41 -0.39
C TYR A 205 23.19 4.54 -0.79
N ARG A 206 22.86 3.50 -0.05
CA ARG A 206 21.83 2.48 -0.32
C ARG A 206 20.39 3.04 -0.37
N TYR A 207 20.15 4.06 -1.18
CA TYR A 207 18.85 4.73 -1.29
C TYR A 207 18.20 4.45 -2.64
N GLY A 208 16.90 4.12 -2.66
CA GLY A 208 16.14 3.84 -3.85
C GLY A 208 16.60 2.57 -4.59
N GLY A 209 15.93 1.45 -4.38
CA GLY A 209 16.20 0.25 -5.17
C GLY A 209 15.53 0.33 -6.55
N GLY A 210 14.24 0.66 -6.59
CA GLY A 210 13.52 0.91 -7.84
C GLY A 210 13.78 2.30 -8.39
N VAL A 211 13.37 3.33 -7.67
CA VAL A 211 13.47 4.74 -8.07
C VAL A 211 14.08 5.57 -6.93
N TYR A 212 15.04 6.39 -7.29
CA TYR A 212 15.56 7.46 -6.43
C TYR A 212 15.13 8.80 -7.00
N VAL A 213 14.38 9.58 -6.23
CA VAL A 213 13.94 10.95 -6.61
C VAL A 213 14.84 11.95 -5.92
N ASP A 214 15.62 12.68 -6.70
CA ASP A 214 16.60 13.64 -6.18
C ASP A 214 15.97 14.98 -5.80
N THR A 215 16.77 15.83 -5.20
CA THR A 215 16.40 17.16 -4.71
C THR A 215 15.77 18.03 -5.79
N LYS A 216 14.59 18.61 -5.48
CA LYS A 216 13.81 19.52 -6.37
C LYS A 216 13.25 18.87 -7.64
N HIS A 217 13.26 17.55 -7.73
CA HIS A 217 12.72 16.82 -8.87
C HIS A 217 11.46 16.05 -8.49
N ILE A 218 10.66 15.75 -9.54
CA ILE A 218 9.36 15.11 -9.37
C ILE A 218 9.34 13.75 -10.08
N PHE A 219 8.83 12.76 -9.39
CA PHE A 219 8.42 11.49 -9.98
C PHE A 219 6.90 11.39 -9.95
N LYS A 220 6.28 11.19 -11.11
CA LYS A 220 4.84 10.97 -11.24
C LYS A 220 4.57 9.56 -11.76
N MET A 221 3.80 8.79 -10.98
CA MET A 221 3.40 7.43 -11.33
C MET A 221 1.91 7.40 -11.63
N TYR A 222 1.58 7.25 -12.91
CA TYR A 222 0.22 7.12 -13.42
C TYR A 222 -0.17 5.66 -13.64
N GLY A 223 0.80 4.74 -13.57
CA GLY A 223 0.62 3.31 -13.75
C GLY A 223 1.95 2.57 -13.71
N GLY A 224 1.93 1.30 -14.08
CA GLY A 224 3.12 0.44 -14.09
C GLY A 224 3.42 -0.22 -12.75
N THR A 225 4.56 -0.89 -12.66
CA THR A 225 4.93 -1.71 -11.50
C THR A 225 6.36 -1.44 -11.04
N ILE A 226 6.54 -1.17 -9.75
CA ILE A 226 7.84 -1.09 -9.09
C ILE A 226 7.91 -2.22 -8.07
N SER A 227 8.67 -3.28 -8.38
CA SER A 227 8.59 -4.50 -7.57
C SER A 227 9.92 -5.21 -7.34
N GLN A 228 9.99 -5.98 -6.24
CA GLN A 228 11.14 -6.83 -5.92
C GLN A 228 12.49 -6.09 -5.88
N ASN A 229 12.49 -4.79 -5.66
CA ASN A 229 13.68 -3.99 -5.51
C ASN A 229 14.15 -4.00 -4.05
N THR A 230 15.46 -3.83 -3.84
CA THR A 230 16.07 -3.87 -2.51
C THR A 230 17.01 -2.69 -2.29
N ALA A 231 16.88 -2.01 -1.15
CA ALA A 231 17.78 -0.94 -0.73
C ALA A 231 17.86 -0.87 0.81
N ALA A 232 18.69 0.01 1.39
CA ALA A 232 18.60 0.28 2.82
C ALA A 232 17.41 1.22 3.13
N ARG A 233 17.12 2.16 2.23
CA ARG A 233 15.98 3.09 2.35
C ARG A 233 15.23 3.19 1.04
N GLY A 234 13.90 3.02 1.10
CA GLY A 234 13.04 3.02 -0.08
C GLY A 234 13.35 1.88 -1.04
N GLY A 235 12.96 0.66 -0.68
CA GLY A 235 13.16 -0.50 -1.55
C GLY A 235 12.55 -0.29 -2.93
N GLY A 236 11.30 0.19 -2.98
CA GLY A 236 10.65 0.63 -4.22
C GLY A 236 11.07 2.04 -4.61
N VAL A 237 10.71 3.04 -3.80
CA VAL A 237 10.94 4.47 -4.09
C VAL A 237 11.59 5.15 -2.90
N TYR A 238 12.61 5.94 -3.15
CA TYR A 238 13.20 6.87 -2.20
C TYR A 238 13.00 8.31 -2.65
N VAL A 239 12.36 9.12 -1.82
CA VAL A 239 12.17 10.56 -2.05
C VAL A 239 13.17 11.32 -1.20
N HIS A 240 14.10 12.01 -1.83
CA HIS A 240 15.12 12.81 -1.15
C HIS A 240 14.53 14.11 -0.59
N LYS A 241 15.26 14.77 0.31
CA LYS A 241 14.87 16.11 0.82
C LYS A 241 14.64 17.07 -0.34
N GLN A 242 13.49 17.74 -0.35
CA GLN A 242 12.99 18.59 -1.42
C GLN A 242 12.59 17.86 -2.73
N GLY A 243 12.65 16.52 -2.79
CA GLY A 243 12.06 15.74 -3.88
C GLY A 243 10.56 15.57 -3.69
N GLU A 244 9.85 15.17 -4.73
CA GLU A 244 8.42 14.93 -4.69
C GLU A 244 8.04 13.66 -5.43
N PHE A 245 7.18 12.85 -4.82
CA PHE A 245 6.57 11.68 -5.45
C PHE A 245 5.05 11.85 -5.49
N GLN A 246 4.47 11.69 -6.67
CA GLN A 246 3.03 11.72 -6.89
C GLN A 246 2.59 10.38 -7.46
N MET A 247 1.79 9.62 -6.70
CA MET A 247 1.23 8.34 -7.12
C MET A 247 -0.26 8.49 -7.39
N TYR A 248 -0.62 8.43 -8.65
CA TYR A 248 -2.00 8.50 -9.13
C TYR A 248 -2.61 7.10 -9.30
N ASP A 249 -1.78 6.14 -9.76
CA ASP A 249 -2.12 4.74 -9.93
C ASP A 249 -0.84 3.89 -10.02
N GLY A 250 -0.97 2.58 -10.19
CA GLY A 250 0.13 1.64 -10.33
C GLY A 250 0.38 0.79 -9.08
N LEU A 251 1.44 -0.01 -9.13
CA LEU A 251 1.73 -1.03 -8.13
C LEU A 251 3.16 -0.90 -7.59
N ILE A 252 3.32 -0.72 -6.28
CA ILE A 252 4.61 -0.81 -5.59
C ILE A 252 4.57 -2.06 -4.70
N SER A 253 5.25 -3.16 -5.10
CA SER A 253 5.05 -4.44 -4.42
C SER A 253 6.30 -5.29 -4.23
N GLY A 254 6.33 -6.04 -3.14
CA GLY A 254 7.39 -7.03 -2.89
C GLY A 254 8.79 -6.40 -2.71
N ASN A 255 8.89 -5.08 -2.52
CA ASN A 255 10.15 -4.40 -2.31
C ASN A 255 10.64 -4.58 -0.88
N LYS A 256 11.96 -4.52 -0.67
CA LYS A 256 12.60 -4.77 0.62
C LYS A 256 13.56 -3.64 1.00
N ALA A 257 13.49 -3.19 2.27
CA ALA A 257 14.42 -2.21 2.80
C ALA A 257 14.69 -2.40 4.30
N ASP A 258 15.64 -1.65 4.84
CA ASP A 258 15.72 -1.51 6.29
C ASP A 258 14.63 -0.54 6.77
N TYR A 259 14.37 0.53 5.99
CA TYR A 259 13.33 1.54 6.24
C TYR A 259 12.55 1.85 4.96
N GLY A 260 11.23 1.85 5.01
CA GLY A 260 10.36 2.10 3.86
C GLY A 260 10.50 1.02 2.78
N GLY A 261 9.97 -0.19 3.05
CA GLY A 261 10.03 -1.30 2.08
C GLY A 261 9.49 -0.89 0.71
N GLY A 262 8.30 -0.29 0.67
CA GLY A 262 7.74 0.31 -0.53
C GLY A 262 8.31 1.69 -0.81
N VAL A 263 8.05 2.66 0.06
CA VAL A 263 8.40 4.07 -0.11
C VAL A 263 9.11 4.60 1.13
N TYR A 264 10.21 5.33 0.93
CA TYR A 264 10.83 6.16 1.95
C TYR A 264 10.68 7.62 1.55
N ASN A 265 9.95 8.40 2.35
CA ASN A 265 9.67 9.81 2.08
C ASN A 265 10.43 10.73 3.04
N SER A 266 11.34 11.56 2.51
CA SER A 266 12.01 12.61 3.29
C SER A 266 11.45 14.02 3.02
N ASN A 267 10.48 14.17 2.10
CA ASN A 267 9.89 15.49 1.81
C ASN A 267 8.41 15.41 1.45
N THR A 268 8.03 15.13 0.22
CA THR A 268 6.63 15.18 -0.20
C THR A 268 6.23 13.92 -0.95
N PHE A 269 5.19 13.27 -0.44
CA PHE A 269 4.55 12.15 -1.09
C PHE A 269 3.03 12.37 -1.14
N TYR A 270 2.48 12.43 -2.36
CA TYR A 270 1.04 12.47 -2.62
C TYR A 270 0.58 11.14 -3.19
N MET A 271 -0.42 10.51 -2.57
CA MET A 271 -1.03 9.28 -3.05
C MET A 271 -2.53 9.49 -3.24
N SER A 272 -2.98 9.57 -4.49
CA SER A 272 -4.39 9.70 -4.84
C SER A 272 -4.99 8.40 -5.37
N GLY A 273 -4.16 7.40 -5.64
CA GLY A 273 -4.56 6.08 -6.11
C GLY A 273 -3.42 5.07 -6.10
N GLY A 274 -3.65 3.91 -6.70
CA GLY A 274 -2.67 2.83 -6.77
C GLY A 274 -2.53 2.00 -5.49
N ASN A 275 -1.59 1.06 -5.51
CA ASN A 275 -1.43 0.06 -4.46
C ASN A 275 0.03 -0.06 -3.98
N ILE A 276 0.24 0.04 -2.67
CA ILE A 276 1.52 -0.26 -2.01
C ILE A 276 1.32 -1.55 -1.21
N THR A 277 1.82 -2.69 -1.72
CA THR A 277 1.45 -3.99 -1.16
C THR A 277 2.60 -4.96 -1.01
N ASN A 278 2.54 -5.79 0.02
CA ASN A 278 3.50 -6.88 0.26
C ASN A 278 4.97 -6.42 0.33
N ASN A 279 5.22 -5.15 0.67
CA ASN A 279 6.57 -4.66 0.89
C ASN A 279 7.03 -4.98 2.31
N THR A 280 8.34 -5.10 2.50
CA THR A 280 8.91 -5.53 3.78
C THR A 280 10.01 -4.58 4.24
N SER A 281 9.95 -4.15 5.50
CA SER A 281 11.04 -3.43 6.15
C SER A 281 11.64 -4.24 7.31
N LYS A 282 12.96 -4.15 7.50
CA LYS A 282 13.62 -4.76 8.66
C LYS A 282 13.38 -3.98 9.96
N THR A 283 13.10 -2.69 9.84
CA THR A 283 12.93 -1.83 11.02
C THR A 283 11.57 -1.14 11.02
N SER A 284 11.30 -0.24 10.06
CA SER A 284 10.10 0.59 10.12
C SER A 284 9.53 0.91 8.75
N GLY A 285 8.21 1.04 8.68
CA GLY A 285 7.49 1.37 7.46
C GLY A 285 7.57 0.26 6.41
N GLY A 286 6.85 -0.84 6.61
CA GLY A 286 6.78 -1.91 5.61
C GLY A 286 6.32 -1.39 4.26
N GLY A 287 5.19 -0.66 4.23
CA GLY A 287 4.73 0.07 3.07
C GLY A 287 5.44 1.41 2.90
N VAL A 288 5.23 2.33 3.84
CA VAL A 288 5.73 3.71 3.78
C VAL A 288 6.47 4.08 5.06
N TYR A 289 7.64 4.66 4.92
CA TYR A 289 8.36 5.36 5.98
C TYR A 289 8.33 6.87 5.69
N ASN A 290 7.62 7.65 6.50
CA ASN A 290 7.62 9.11 6.43
C ASN A 290 8.61 9.68 7.45
N GLU A 291 9.77 10.17 6.98
CA GLU A 291 10.87 10.64 7.84
C GLU A 291 10.56 11.99 8.47
N ALA A 292 10.25 12.99 7.66
CA ALA A 292 10.09 14.37 8.11
C ALA A 292 9.19 15.23 7.21
N GLY A 293 8.68 14.66 6.14
CA GLY A 293 7.94 15.39 5.12
C GLY A 293 6.43 15.29 5.28
N THR A 294 5.74 15.73 4.26
CA THR A 294 4.30 15.57 4.11
C THR A 294 4.01 14.25 3.40
N PHE A 295 3.10 13.48 3.95
CA PHE A 295 2.46 12.36 3.27
C PHE A 295 0.95 12.62 3.24
N ASP A 296 0.40 12.85 2.05
CA ASP A 296 -1.03 13.04 1.85
C ASP A 296 -1.59 11.89 1.04
N MET A 297 -2.52 11.14 1.65
CA MET A 297 -3.23 10.04 1.03
C MET A 297 -4.70 10.44 0.85
N SER A 298 -5.10 10.68 -0.39
CA SER A 298 -6.49 10.98 -0.76
C SER A 298 -7.19 9.79 -1.43
N GLY A 299 -6.47 8.70 -1.66
CA GLY A 299 -7.00 7.47 -2.25
C GLY A 299 -5.95 6.36 -2.31
N GLY A 300 -6.31 5.24 -2.92
CA GLY A 300 -5.44 4.07 -3.06
C GLY A 300 -5.41 3.17 -1.82
N THR A 301 -4.55 2.15 -1.84
CA THR A 301 -4.45 1.16 -0.76
C THR A 301 -3.01 0.89 -0.32
N ILE A 302 -2.81 0.77 1.00
CA ILE A 302 -1.57 0.30 1.61
C ILE A 302 -1.88 -0.99 2.35
N THR A 303 -1.56 -2.15 1.74
CA THR A 303 -2.05 -3.43 2.24
C THR A 303 -1.01 -4.54 2.23
N GLY A 304 -1.10 -5.45 3.20
CA GLY A 304 -0.24 -6.65 3.27
C GLY A 304 1.24 -6.36 3.51
N ASN A 305 1.62 -5.13 3.89
CA ASN A 305 3.00 -4.78 4.15
C ASN A 305 3.45 -5.24 5.53
N THR A 306 4.73 -5.55 5.67
CA THR A 306 5.29 -6.10 6.91
C THR A 306 6.49 -5.30 7.39
N SER A 307 6.51 -4.99 8.67
CA SER A 307 7.65 -4.40 9.37
C SER A 307 8.09 -5.29 10.53
N ASN A 308 9.40 -5.52 10.69
CA ASN A 308 9.89 -6.31 11.82
C ASN A 308 9.87 -5.54 13.15
N GLN A 309 9.56 -4.23 13.13
CA GLN A 309 9.41 -3.45 14.37
C GLN A 309 8.19 -2.54 14.31
N TYR A 310 8.20 -1.43 13.56
CA TYR A 310 7.22 -0.36 13.66
C TYR A 310 6.56 -0.02 12.34
N GLY A 311 5.26 0.25 12.35
CA GLY A 311 4.49 0.68 11.19
C GLY A 311 4.49 -0.33 10.05
N GLY A 312 3.64 -1.35 10.13
CA GLY A 312 3.51 -2.34 9.06
C GLY A 312 3.11 -1.69 7.74
N GLY A 313 2.03 -0.91 7.76
CA GLY A 313 1.63 -0.08 6.63
C GLY A 313 2.46 1.19 6.56
N VAL A 314 2.31 2.08 7.54
CA VAL A 314 2.95 3.40 7.59
C VAL A 314 3.68 3.59 8.91
N PHE A 315 4.93 3.98 8.85
CA PHE A 315 5.67 4.55 9.98
C PHE A 315 5.89 6.04 9.75
N LYS A 316 5.37 6.86 10.64
CA LYS A 316 5.52 8.31 10.61
C LYS A 316 6.46 8.74 11.74
N ALA A 317 7.71 9.05 11.39
CA ALA A 317 8.73 9.51 12.34
C ALA A 317 8.48 10.97 12.74
N SER A 318 8.27 11.84 11.77
CA SER A 318 7.87 13.23 11.95
C SER A 318 7.20 13.78 10.69
N GLY A 319 6.86 15.07 10.64
CA GLY A 319 6.08 15.69 9.59
C GLY A 319 4.60 15.33 9.67
N ASN A 320 3.82 15.71 8.69
CA ASN A 320 2.38 15.49 8.69
C ASN A 320 2.01 14.25 7.85
N PHE A 321 1.05 13.48 8.35
CA PHE A 321 0.35 12.48 7.57
C PHE A 321 -1.14 12.82 7.56
N THR A 322 -1.68 13.05 6.37
CA THR A 322 -3.11 13.28 6.17
C THR A 322 -3.70 12.13 5.37
N MET A 323 -4.74 11.53 5.90
CA MET A 323 -5.53 10.51 5.21
C MET A 323 -6.95 11.05 5.00
N SER A 324 -7.24 11.53 3.79
CA SER A 324 -8.53 12.07 3.39
C SER A 324 -9.33 11.12 2.50
N GLY A 325 -8.76 9.96 2.17
CA GLY A 325 -9.38 8.88 1.42
C GLY A 325 -8.47 7.65 1.43
N GLY A 326 -8.97 6.52 0.92
CA GLY A 326 -8.21 5.28 0.79
C GLY A 326 -8.20 4.38 2.03
N GLU A 327 -7.40 3.33 1.96
CA GLU A 327 -7.41 2.24 2.93
C GLU A 327 -6.00 1.80 3.34
N ILE A 328 -5.80 1.58 4.64
CA ILE A 328 -4.61 0.95 5.21
C ILE A 328 -5.03 -0.36 5.87
N SER A 329 -4.79 -1.50 5.21
CA SER A 329 -5.35 -2.77 5.67
C SER A 329 -4.39 -3.94 5.64
N ASN A 330 -4.64 -4.92 6.52
CA ASN A 330 -3.92 -6.19 6.55
C ASN A 330 -2.39 -6.06 6.66
N ASN A 331 -1.89 -4.96 7.23
CA ASN A 331 -0.46 -4.77 7.45
C ASN A 331 -0.04 -5.33 8.81
N THR A 332 1.20 -5.74 8.91
CA THR A 332 1.73 -6.36 10.14
C THR A 332 3.01 -5.66 10.61
N ALA A 333 3.03 -5.28 11.88
CA ALA A 333 4.24 -4.84 12.57
C ALA A 333 4.53 -5.77 13.76
N ALA A 334 5.79 -6.12 13.97
CA ALA A 334 6.12 -7.02 15.08
C ALA A 334 5.89 -6.36 16.46
N THR A 335 5.99 -5.04 16.56
CA THR A 335 5.87 -4.35 17.85
C THR A 335 4.77 -3.29 17.90
N GLN A 336 4.76 -2.28 17.04
CA GLN A 336 3.88 -1.13 17.19
C GLN A 336 3.29 -0.67 15.86
N GLY A 337 1.97 -0.42 15.86
CA GLY A 337 1.26 0.14 14.73
C GLY A 337 1.22 -0.79 13.52
N GLY A 338 0.35 -1.79 13.53
CA GLY A 338 0.18 -2.69 12.37
C GLY A 338 -0.17 -1.91 11.11
N GLY A 339 -1.18 -1.06 11.20
CA GLY A 339 -1.51 -0.11 10.15
C GLY A 339 -0.57 1.09 10.16
N VAL A 340 -0.64 1.90 11.23
CA VAL A 340 0.10 3.16 11.37
C VAL A 340 0.81 3.22 12.71
N SER A 341 2.10 3.53 12.71
CA SER A 341 2.84 3.99 13.89
C SER A 341 3.12 5.48 13.76
N ASN A 342 2.42 6.30 14.54
CA ASN A 342 2.56 7.75 14.58
C ASN A 342 3.46 8.15 15.75
N LEU A 343 4.68 8.63 15.46
CA LEU A 343 5.66 8.92 16.50
C LEU A 343 5.60 10.37 16.98
N ASN A 344 5.66 11.33 16.07
CA ASN A 344 5.65 12.77 16.37
C ASN A 344 4.72 13.52 15.42
N ASP A 345 4.42 14.78 15.69
CA ASP A 345 3.59 15.67 14.87
C ASP A 345 2.17 15.12 14.61
N THR A 346 1.49 15.60 13.59
CA THR A 346 0.07 15.29 13.39
C THR A 346 -0.17 14.16 12.39
N PHE A 347 -0.98 13.20 12.79
CA PHE A 347 -1.71 12.30 11.90
C PHE A 347 -3.18 12.73 11.87
N THR A 348 -3.72 12.98 10.70
CA THR A 348 -5.13 13.36 10.51
C THR A 348 -5.84 12.30 9.65
N MET A 349 -7.00 11.84 10.11
CA MET A 349 -7.84 10.89 9.40
C MET A 349 -9.25 11.49 9.23
N SER A 350 -9.83 11.40 8.03
CA SER A 350 -11.12 12.00 7.68
C SER A 350 -12.13 10.98 7.20
N ASP A 351 -13.35 11.42 6.93
CA ASP A 351 -14.40 10.56 6.37
C ASP A 351 -13.97 9.89 5.05
N GLY A 352 -14.50 8.70 4.80
CA GLY A 352 -14.15 7.90 3.63
C GLY A 352 -12.83 7.16 3.75
N THR A 353 -12.19 7.19 4.92
CA THR A 353 -10.94 6.47 5.18
C THR A 353 -11.16 5.25 6.06
N THR A 354 -10.34 4.22 5.87
CA THR A 354 -10.42 2.97 6.64
C THR A 354 -9.04 2.48 7.06
N ILE A 355 -8.92 2.08 8.33
CA ILE A 355 -7.77 1.34 8.86
C ILE A 355 -8.28 0.02 9.41
N SER A 356 -7.99 -1.11 8.70
CA SER A 356 -8.64 -2.38 9.03
C SER A 356 -7.74 -3.61 8.91
N GLY A 357 -8.04 -4.64 9.70
CA GLY A 357 -7.35 -5.94 9.59
C GLY A 357 -5.85 -5.91 9.89
N ASN A 358 -5.32 -4.83 10.44
CA ASN A 358 -3.90 -4.71 10.74
C ASN A 358 -3.53 -5.38 12.05
N LYS A 359 -2.27 -5.82 12.17
CA LYS A 359 -1.81 -6.59 13.33
C LYS A 359 -0.48 -6.06 13.89
N ALA A 360 -0.41 -5.94 15.25
CA ALA A 360 0.83 -5.61 15.96
C ALA A 360 0.80 -6.11 17.41
N MET A 361 1.92 -6.00 18.13
CA MET A 361 1.93 -6.23 19.58
C MET A 361 1.13 -5.15 20.32
N TYR A 362 1.27 -3.87 19.91
CA TYR A 362 0.55 -2.71 20.44
C TYR A 362 0.01 -1.85 19.30
N GLY A 363 -1.25 -1.41 19.38
CA GLY A 363 -1.87 -0.62 18.34
C GLY A 363 -2.01 -1.39 17.03
N GLY A 364 -2.87 -2.40 16.98
CA GLY A 364 -3.09 -3.20 15.76
C GLY A 364 -3.39 -2.30 14.55
N GLY A 365 -4.35 -1.38 14.70
CA GLY A 365 -4.59 -0.33 13.72
C GLY A 365 -3.56 0.79 13.83
N VAL A 366 -3.56 1.52 14.94
CA VAL A 366 -2.72 2.70 15.16
C VAL A 366 -2.02 2.65 16.52
N TYR A 367 -0.71 2.82 16.50
CA TYR A 367 0.08 3.15 17.69
C TYR A 367 0.41 4.63 17.65
N ASN A 368 -0.03 5.38 18.66
CA ASN A 368 0.12 6.84 18.66
C ASN A 368 0.94 7.35 19.84
N THR A 369 2.00 8.10 19.54
CA THR A 369 2.79 8.90 20.49
C THR A 369 2.89 10.36 20.10
N GLY A 370 2.28 10.76 18.98
CA GLY A 370 2.13 12.14 18.55
C GLY A 370 0.70 12.66 18.75
N ARG A 371 0.31 13.63 17.96
CA ARG A 371 -1.08 14.07 17.85
C ARG A 371 -1.82 13.24 16.81
N PHE A 372 -3.02 12.76 17.16
CA PHE A 372 -3.89 12.05 16.24
C PHE A 372 -5.28 12.69 16.22
N ASP A 373 -5.64 13.27 15.09
CA ASP A 373 -6.94 13.89 14.86
C ASP A 373 -7.80 12.99 13.96
N ILE A 374 -8.86 12.42 14.52
CA ILE A 374 -9.85 11.64 13.81
C ILE A 374 -11.05 12.55 13.52
N LEU A 375 -11.10 13.11 12.33
CA LEU A 375 -12.18 13.98 11.87
C LEU A 375 -13.34 13.17 11.28
N GLY A 376 -13.21 11.86 11.21
CA GLY A 376 -14.13 10.88 10.68
C GLY A 376 -13.39 9.63 10.21
N GLY A 377 -14.10 8.71 9.56
CA GLY A 377 -13.54 7.44 9.07
C GLY A 377 -13.61 6.31 10.09
N MET A 378 -13.09 5.15 9.72
CA MET A 378 -13.30 3.90 10.45
C MET A 378 -11.99 3.19 10.78
N ILE A 379 -11.84 2.78 12.05
CA ILE A 379 -10.77 1.90 12.54
C ILE A 379 -11.43 0.64 13.08
N THR A 380 -11.34 -0.48 12.32
CA THR A 380 -12.12 -1.69 12.61
C THR A 380 -11.36 -2.98 12.28
N GLY A 381 -11.69 -4.07 12.95
CA GLY A 381 -11.13 -5.40 12.66
C GLY A 381 -9.61 -5.50 12.86
N ASN A 382 -8.96 -4.55 13.53
CA ASN A 382 -7.54 -4.62 13.81
C ASN A 382 -7.28 -5.45 15.08
N GLN A 383 -6.11 -6.07 15.14
CA GLN A 383 -5.73 -6.96 16.23
C GLN A 383 -4.41 -6.56 16.87
N SER A 384 -4.35 -6.56 18.19
CA SER A 384 -3.09 -6.46 18.92
C SER A 384 -2.88 -7.69 19.81
N ASP A 385 -1.61 -7.99 20.13
CA ASP A 385 -1.31 -9.08 21.07
C ASP A 385 -1.40 -8.63 22.54
N LYS A 386 -1.26 -7.32 22.81
CA LYS A 386 -1.18 -6.78 24.17
C LYS A 386 -2.25 -5.73 24.50
N ALA A 387 -2.34 -4.66 23.69
CA ALA A 387 -3.29 -3.58 23.95
C ALA A 387 -3.52 -2.69 22.73
N GLY A 388 -4.70 -2.07 22.66
CA GLY A 388 -5.10 -1.19 21.56
C GLY A 388 -5.25 -1.96 20.26
N GLY A 389 -6.19 -2.86 20.16
CA GLY A 389 -6.49 -3.53 18.90
C GLY A 389 -6.71 -2.52 17.78
N GLY A 390 -7.55 -1.52 18.04
CA GLY A 390 -7.73 -0.39 17.13
C GLY A 390 -6.64 0.67 17.29
N VAL A 391 -6.68 1.39 18.41
CA VAL A 391 -5.77 2.49 18.71
C VAL A 391 -5.14 2.30 20.08
N PHE A 392 -3.83 2.45 20.14
CA PHE A 392 -3.08 2.47 21.41
C PHE A 392 -2.54 3.89 21.66
N LEU A 393 -2.94 4.47 22.79
CA LEU A 393 -2.40 5.75 23.28
C LEU A 393 -1.56 5.51 24.52
N SER A 394 -0.27 5.86 24.44
CA SER A 394 0.61 5.89 25.61
C SER A 394 0.48 7.21 26.36
N SER A 395 1.10 7.32 27.55
CA SER A 395 1.03 8.53 28.39
C SER A 395 1.53 9.80 27.68
N GLY A 396 0.83 10.91 27.88
CA GLY A 396 1.24 12.25 27.39
C GLY A 396 0.82 12.59 25.97
N ASN A 397 0.05 11.76 25.30
CA ASN A 397 -0.35 11.95 23.91
C ASN A 397 -1.79 12.45 23.79
N THR A 398 -2.09 13.10 22.67
CA THR A 398 -3.43 13.63 22.39
C THR A 398 -4.11 12.90 21.25
N ILE A 399 -5.39 12.64 21.44
CA ILE A 399 -6.31 12.23 20.37
C ILE A 399 -7.51 13.18 20.39
N THR A 400 -7.91 13.62 19.21
CA THR A 400 -9.14 14.41 19.03
C THR A 400 -10.10 13.60 18.18
N LEU A 401 -11.33 13.40 18.66
CA LEU A 401 -12.39 12.71 17.95
C LEU A 401 -13.45 13.72 17.52
N LYS A 402 -13.79 13.72 16.23
CA LYS A 402 -14.79 14.65 15.66
C LYS A 402 -15.76 13.91 14.74
N ASN A 403 -16.88 14.53 14.49
CA ASN A 403 -17.89 14.15 13.51
C ASN A 403 -18.26 12.65 13.57
N THR A 404 -17.91 11.87 12.55
CA THR A 404 -18.29 10.48 12.36
C THR A 404 -17.20 9.49 12.76
N ALA A 405 -16.34 9.81 13.72
CA ALA A 405 -15.26 8.94 14.16
C ALA A 405 -15.77 7.57 14.63
N ILE A 406 -15.28 6.47 14.04
CA ILE A 406 -15.67 5.10 14.37
C ILE A 406 -14.45 4.28 14.75
N ILE A 407 -14.45 3.71 15.98
CA ILE A 407 -13.39 2.82 16.46
C ILE A 407 -14.07 1.63 17.15
N ILE A 408 -14.30 0.55 16.41
CA ILE A 408 -15.07 -0.61 16.85
C ILE A 408 -14.50 -1.92 16.32
N GLU A 409 -14.92 -3.04 16.89
CA GLU A 409 -14.59 -4.38 16.41
C GLU A 409 -13.08 -4.68 16.35
N ASN A 410 -12.29 -3.96 17.14
CA ASN A 410 -10.87 -4.20 17.26
C ASN A 410 -10.59 -5.04 18.50
N THR A 411 -9.61 -5.92 18.45
CA THR A 411 -9.42 -6.95 19.47
C THR A 411 -7.99 -7.04 19.99
N VAL A 412 -7.87 -7.61 21.19
CA VAL A 412 -6.60 -8.04 21.77
C VAL A 412 -6.63 -9.55 22.03
N GLY A 413 -5.51 -10.23 21.74
CA GLY A 413 -5.38 -11.68 21.97
C GLY A 413 -6.52 -12.49 21.33
N ASP A 414 -7.19 -13.30 22.15
CA ASP A 414 -8.26 -14.21 21.71
C ASP A 414 -9.61 -13.49 21.53
N ASN A 415 -9.64 -12.47 20.68
CA ASN A 415 -10.84 -11.72 20.29
C ASN A 415 -11.54 -10.95 21.43
N ILE A 416 -10.78 -10.47 22.40
CA ILE A 416 -11.32 -9.58 23.44
C ILE A 416 -11.38 -8.16 22.85
N ASN A 417 -12.53 -7.50 22.93
CA ASN A 417 -12.68 -6.12 22.45
C ASN A 417 -11.66 -5.20 23.11
N ASN A 418 -10.95 -4.43 22.30
CA ASN A 418 -9.94 -3.47 22.75
C ASN A 418 -9.76 -2.40 21.68
N ASN A 419 -10.75 -1.53 21.57
CA ASN A 419 -10.86 -0.58 20.47
C ASN A 419 -9.91 0.61 20.62
N LEU A 420 -10.24 1.54 21.51
CA LEU A 420 -9.38 2.65 21.88
C LEU A 420 -8.82 2.37 23.29
N TYR A 421 -7.53 2.09 23.36
CA TYR A 421 -6.85 1.87 24.64
C TYR A 421 -6.21 3.15 25.16
N LEU A 422 -6.66 3.60 26.30
CA LEU A 422 -6.15 4.79 27.00
C LEU A 422 -5.13 4.38 28.07
N GLY A 423 -3.89 4.84 27.93
CA GLY A 423 -2.86 4.72 28.95
C GLY A 423 -3.18 5.51 30.22
N SER A 424 -2.26 5.51 31.19
CA SER A 424 -2.47 6.21 32.48
C SER A 424 -2.64 7.72 32.30
N ASN A 425 -3.68 8.28 32.93
CA ASN A 425 -3.97 9.73 32.94
C ASN A 425 -4.14 10.35 31.55
N ILE A 426 -4.66 9.58 30.59
CA ILE A 426 -4.99 10.08 29.25
C ILE A 426 -6.48 10.29 29.15
N THR A 427 -6.86 11.44 28.63
CA THR A 427 -8.23 11.76 28.23
C THR A 427 -8.30 12.05 26.74
N VAL A 428 -9.46 11.81 26.17
CA VAL A 428 -9.78 12.09 24.77
C VAL A 428 -10.33 13.50 24.65
N GLN A 429 -9.97 14.22 23.61
CA GLN A 429 -10.66 15.45 23.22
C GLN A 429 -11.78 15.11 22.25
N THR A 430 -12.97 15.67 22.47
CA THR A 430 -14.14 15.47 21.59
C THR A 430 -14.62 16.82 21.08
N GLU A 431 -14.97 16.88 19.79
CA GLU A 431 -15.51 18.08 19.17
C GLU A 431 -16.61 17.68 18.17
N SER A 432 -17.84 18.13 18.38
CA SER A 432 -18.95 17.97 17.42
C SER A 432 -19.14 16.53 16.91
N LEU A 433 -19.08 15.55 17.80
CA LEU A 433 -19.43 14.16 17.44
C LEU A 433 -20.89 14.09 16.98
N THR A 434 -21.16 13.23 16.02
CA THR A 434 -22.49 13.06 15.42
C THR A 434 -23.05 11.67 15.72
N ASP A 435 -24.32 11.44 15.42
CA ASP A 435 -25.06 10.20 15.62
C ASP A 435 -24.44 8.95 14.97
N LYS A 436 -23.50 9.13 14.06
CA LYS A 436 -22.73 8.04 13.45
C LYS A 436 -21.46 7.67 14.20
N ALA A 437 -21.01 8.52 15.12
CA ALA A 437 -19.82 8.23 15.90
C ALA A 437 -20.06 7.03 16.83
N CYS A 438 -19.07 6.14 16.91
CA CYS A 438 -19.12 5.00 17.80
C CYS A 438 -17.71 4.57 18.23
N ILE A 439 -17.40 4.71 19.51
CA ILE A 439 -16.04 4.50 20.03
C ILE A 439 -16.08 3.50 21.19
N GLY A 440 -15.51 2.32 20.97
CA GLY A 440 -15.23 1.38 22.06
C GLY A 440 -14.00 1.84 22.86
N VAL A 441 -14.06 1.74 24.17
CA VAL A 441 -12.98 2.23 25.05
C VAL A 441 -12.56 1.17 26.06
N THR A 442 -11.25 1.04 26.19
CA THR A 442 -10.55 0.30 27.25
C THR A 442 -9.55 1.22 27.94
N THR A 443 -9.43 1.17 29.24
CA THR A 443 -8.49 1.98 30.03
C THR A 443 -7.44 1.10 30.71
N LYS A 444 -6.22 1.61 30.87
CA LYS A 444 -5.16 0.94 31.61
C LYS A 444 -5.51 0.80 33.08
N GLU A 445 -6.01 1.88 33.68
CA GLU A 445 -6.55 1.85 35.02
C GLU A 445 -7.89 1.13 35.01
N THR A 446 -8.02 0.17 35.93
CA THR A 446 -9.27 -0.54 36.13
C THR A 446 -10.23 0.30 36.97
N PRO A 447 -11.44 0.63 36.47
CA PRO A 447 -12.46 1.31 37.26
C PRO A 447 -12.74 0.58 38.56
N LYS A 448 -12.92 1.33 39.65
CA LYS A 448 -13.35 0.80 40.96
C LYS A 448 -14.70 1.40 41.32
N GLU A 449 -15.41 0.78 42.24
CA GLU A 449 -16.78 1.14 42.65
C GLU A 449 -16.93 2.65 42.97
N ASN A 450 -15.94 3.25 43.63
CA ASN A 450 -15.95 4.67 43.99
C ASN A 450 -14.83 5.48 43.29
N SER A 451 -14.26 4.96 42.22
CA SER A 451 -13.17 5.60 41.50
C SER A 451 -13.29 5.26 40.00
N PRO A 452 -14.21 5.93 39.29
CA PRO A 452 -14.34 5.82 37.85
C PRO A 452 -13.11 6.38 37.16
N VAL A 453 -12.88 5.97 35.92
CA VAL A 453 -11.78 6.47 35.07
C VAL A 453 -12.34 7.45 34.05
N THR A 454 -11.83 8.67 34.02
CA THR A 454 -12.24 9.71 33.07
C THR A 454 -11.81 9.35 31.66
N ILE A 455 -12.74 9.47 30.70
CA ILE A 455 -12.50 9.28 29.26
C ILE A 455 -12.31 10.64 28.59
N THR A 456 -13.26 11.57 28.80
CA THR A 456 -13.23 12.94 28.29
C THR A 456 -13.97 13.88 29.23
N SER A 457 -13.59 15.14 29.26
CA SER A 457 -14.29 16.18 30.04
C SER A 457 -15.64 16.63 29.42
N ASP A 458 -15.91 16.25 28.19
CA ASP A 458 -17.16 16.60 27.49
C ASP A 458 -18.27 15.57 27.80
N ALA A 459 -19.07 15.86 28.81
CA ALA A 459 -20.17 14.97 29.22
C ALA A 459 -21.23 14.75 28.13
N ALA A 460 -21.43 15.70 27.21
CA ALA A 460 -22.40 15.60 26.13
C ALA A 460 -22.05 14.50 25.11
N SER A 461 -20.78 14.05 25.08
CA SER A 461 -20.33 13.01 24.16
C SER A 461 -20.54 11.58 24.67
N ALA A 462 -21.15 11.38 25.82
CA ALA A 462 -21.28 10.05 26.47
C ALA A 462 -21.98 9.00 25.57
N GLU A 463 -22.97 9.42 24.79
CA GLU A 463 -23.75 8.52 23.92
C GLU A 463 -22.93 7.87 22.81
N TYR A 464 -21.78 8.45 22.45
CA TYR A 464 -20.89 7.94 21.39
C TYR A 464 -19.88 6.90 21.88
N PHE A 465 -19.72 6.77 23.19
CA PHE A 465 -18.79 5.82 23.78
C PHE A 465 -19.44 4.50 24.18
N ARG A 466 -18.65 3.44 24.15
CA ARG A 466 -19.03 2.07 24.59
C ARG A 466 -17.90 1.48 25.41
N ALA A 467 -18.24 0.81 26.51
CA ALA A 467 -17.23 0.04 27.25
C ALA A 467 -16.90 -1.24 26.48
N ASP A 468 -15.63 -1.50 26.22
CA ASP A 468 -15.19 -2.73 25.57
C ASP A 468 -15.37 -3.96 26.46
N ASN A 469 -15.19 -3.80 27.77
CA ASN A 469 -15.41 -4.85 28.75
C ASN A 469 -16.81 -4.75 29.34
N SER A 470 -17.57 -5.83 29.26
CA SER A 470 -18.97 -5.92 29.73
C SER A 470 -19.15 -5.76 31.24
N ALA A 471 -18.06 -5.85 32.03
CA ALA A 471 -18.10 -5.57 33.47
C ALA A 471 -18.22 -4.07 33.80
N TYR A 472 -17.98 -3.20 32.80
CA TYR A 472 -18.01 -1.75 32.94
C TYR A 472 -19.10 -1.13 32.08
N GLU A 473 -19.43 0.12 32.37
CA GLU A 473 -20.36 0.92 31.59
C GLU A 473 -19.87 2.36 31.46
N ILE A 474 -20.40 3.05 30.46
CA ILE A 474 -20.17 4.48 30.29
C ILE A 474 -21.15 5.22 31.21
N GLY A 475 -20.63 6.16 31.97
CA GLY A 475 -21.40 7.06 32.80
C GLY A 475 -20.98 8.53 32.59
N THR A 476 -21.71 9.44 33.19
CA THR A 476 -21.36 10.87 33.27
C THR A 476 -21.11 11.28 34.70
N ASP A 477 -20.14 12.14 34.91
CA ASP A 477 -19.82 12.79 36.16
C ASP A 477 -19.85 14.30 35.96
N ALA A 478 -20.40 15.04 36.91
CA ALA A 478 -20.59 16.48 36.76
C ALA A 478 -19.27 17.29 36.66
N VAL A 479 -18.17 16.75 37.13
CA VAL A 479 -16.85 17.38 37.14
C VAL A 479 -15.91 16.70 36.13
N ALA A 480 -15.94 15.37 36.06
CA ALA A 480 -15.03 14.59 35.25
C ALA A 480 -15.51 14.35 33.80
N GLY A 481 -16.77 14.66 33.50
CA GLY A 481 -17.35 14.45 32.16
C GLY A 481 -17.78 13.01 31.91
N VAL A 482 -17.32 12.38 30.81
CA VAL A 482 -17.56 10.97 30.50
C VAL A 482 -16.57 10.09 31.26
N VAL A 483 -17.10 9.09 31.92
CA VAL A 483 -16.29 8.16 32.72
C VAL A 483 -16.62 6.69 32.38
N LEU A 484 -15.63 5.83 32.53
CA LEU A 484 -15.80 4.38 32.59
C LEU A 484 -15.95 3.99 34.07
N LYS A 485 -17.03 3.32 34.44
CA LYS A 485 -17.32 2.90 35.80
C LYS A 485 -17.73 1.43 35.89
N CYS A 486 -17.66 0.87 37.07
CA CYS A 486 -18.24 -0.46 37.34
C CYS A 486 -19.75 -0.42 37.11
N LYS A 487 -20.31 -1.46 36.53
CA LYS A 487 -21.77 -1.65 36.57
C LYS A 487 -22.23 -1.76 38.00
N GLU A 488 -23.34 -1.12 38.29
CA GLU A 488 -23.98 -1.35 39.59
C GLU A 488 -24.28 -2.83 39.75
N LYS A 489 -23.81 -3.42 40.86
CA LYS A 489 -24.23 -4.73 41.22
C LYS A 489 -25.71 -4.62 41.59
N LEU A 490 -26.57 -5.25 40.80
CA LEU A 490 -27.95 -5.48 41.28
C LEU A 490 -27.87 -6.07 42.69
N PRO A 491 -28.64 -5.53 43.65
CA PRO A 491 -28.67 -6.12 44.97
C PRO A 491 -28.93 -7.62 44.81
N ILE A 492 -28.07 -8.44 45.43
CA ILE A 492 -28.31 -9.88 45.49
C ILE A 492 -29.61 -10.00 46.25
N VAL A 493 -30.69 -10.20 45.51
CA VAL A 493 -31.93 -10.66 46.18
C VAL A 493 -31.58 -12.04 46.73
N PRO A 494 -31.55 -12.22 48.06
CA PRO A 494 -31.30 -13.54 48.61
C PRO A 494 -32.28 -14.50 47.94
N ASP A 495 -31.80 -15.66 47.49
CA ASP A 495 -32.72 -16.73 47.08
C ASP A 495 -33.83 -16.80 48.13
N PRO A 496 -35.10 -16.71 47.73
CA PRO A 496 -36.18 -16.82 48.68
C PRO A 496 -35.94 -18.12 49.40
N VAL A 497 -35.68 -18.06 50.73
CA VAL A 497 -35.59 -19.26 51.55
C VAL A 497 -36.87 -20.00 51.23
N PRO A 498 -36.81 -21.25 50.75
CA PRO A 498 -38.02 -21.96 50.40
C PRO A 498 -38.84 -22.10 51.69
N ASN A 499 -39.78 -21.16 51.86
CA ASN A 499 -40.76 -21.32 52.91
C ASN A 499 -41.53 -22.59 52.56
N ARG A 500 -41.25 -23.67 53.27
CA ARG A 500 -42.12 -24.82 53.24
C ARG A 500 -43.46 -24.40 53.89
N PHE A 501 -44.37 -23.97 53.02
CA PHE A 501 -45.74 -23.81 53.42
C PHE A 501 -46.31 -25.21 53.61
N THR A 502 -46.62 -25.52 54.82
CA THR A 502 -47.48 -26.66 55.13
C THR A 502 -48.84 -26.22 54.62
N TYR A 503 -49.44 -26.97 53.72
CA TYR A 503 -50.80 -26.72 53.26
C TYR A 503 -51.75 -26.92 54.45
N ASP A 504 -52.35 -25.83 54.93
CA ASP A 504 -53.25 -25.84 56.10
C ASP A 504 -54.68 -25.35 55.76
N GLU A 505 -54.99 -25.31 54.44
CA GLU A 505 -56.32 -24.87 53.94
C GLU A 505 -56.65 -23.38 54.22
N THR A 506 -55.70 -22.54 54.62
CA THR A 506 -55.93 -21.11 54.83
C THR A 506 -55.36 -20.28 53.70
N GLU A 507 -56.02 -19.13 53.26
CA GLU A 507 -55.49 -18.19 52.35
C GLU A 507 -54.25 -17.49 52.93
N HIS A 508 -53.11 -17.69 52.28
CA HIS A 508 -51.90 -16.92 52.58
C HIS A 508 -51.78 -15.73 51.63
N ALA A 509 -51.55 -14.55 52.18
CA ALA A 509 -51.34 -13.33 51.37
C ALA A 509 -50.21 -13.55 50.39
N GLY A 510 -50.46 -13.37 49.10
CA GLY A 510 -49.49 -13.48 48.04
C GLY A 510 -48.37 -12.47 48.22
N ILE A 511 -47.15 -12.86 47.86
CA ILE A 511 -46.01 -11.94 47.77
C ILE A 511 -46.25 -11.00 46.58
N GLU A 512 -46.40 -9.69 46.83
CA GLU A 512 -46.36 -8.69 45.74
C GLU A 512 -44.97 -8.71 45.13
N LEU A 513 -44.90 -9.23 43.91
CA LEU A 513 -43.69 -9.12 43.10
C LEU A 513 -43.59 -7.69 42.55
N GLY A 514 -42.51 -6.96 42.87
CA GLY A 514 -42.23 -5.66 42.25
C GLY A 514 -42.06 -5.77 40.73
N GLU A 515 -42.24 -4.67 40.04
CA GLU A 515 -42.38 -4.57 38.55
C GLU A 515 -41.25 -5.18 37.69
N ASN A 516 -40.23 -5.78 38.26
CA ASN A 516 -39.04 -6.28 37.57
C ASN A 516 -38.82 -7.80 37.60
N TYR A 517 -39.84 -8.61 37.96
CA TYR A 517 -39.73 -10.08 37.99
C TYR A 517 -40.56 -10.73 36.91
N THR A 518 -39.93 -11.45 36.02
CA THR A 518 -40.59 -12.40 35.12
C THR A 518 -40.58 -13.79 35.77
N VAL A 519 -41.75 -14.32 36.04
CA VAL A 519 -41.89 -15.73 36.47
C VAL A 519 -41.59 -16.61 35.26
N ALA A 520 -40.49 -17.39 35.32
CA ALA A 520 -40.30 -18.45 34.36
C ALA A 520 -41.43 -19.49 34.54
N SER A 521 -42.24 -19.69 33.50
CA SER A 521 -43.26 -20.74 33.48
C SER A 521 -42.60 -22.11 33.48
N GLY A 522 -42.36 -22.68 34.65
CA GLY A 522 -42.04 -24.08 34.83
C GLY A 522 -43.34 -24.86 34.87
N THR A 523 -43.54 -25.80 33.98
CA THR A 523 -44.61 -26.77 34.03
C THR A 523 -44.48 -27.62 35.30
N ASN A 524 -45.32 -27.39 36.29
CA ASN A 524 -45.50 -28.33 37.39
C ASN A 524 -46.22 -29.57 36.85
N SER A 525 -45.49 -30.67 36.68
CA SER A 525 -46.10 -31.99 36.79
C SER A 525 -46.15 -32.37 38.27
N ALA A 526 -47.33 -32.64 38.75
CA ALA A 526 -47.65 -33.12 40.07
C ALA A 526 -46.84 -34.35 40.46
#